data_15b7d9496d4e22c57b134224571a1bdd
#
_entry.id   15b7d9496d4e22c57b134224571a1bdd
#
_cell.length_a   1.000
_cell.length_b   1.000
_cell.length_c   1.000
_cell.angle_alpha   90.00
_cell.angle_beta   90.00
_cell.angle_gamma   90.00
#
_symmetry.space_group_name_H-M   'P 1'
#
loop_
_entity.id
_entity.type
_entity.pdbx_description
1 polymer ?
#
loop_
_entity_poly.entity_id
_entity_poly.type
_entity_poly.pdbx_seq_one_letter_code
_entity_poly.pdbx_strand_id
1 'polypeptide(L)'
;MTRETQRKLVWPALLLMLACVQAVNAQDGQQAPQPSPTPLTAPPPFKMIVKEERAQIEETQDSSKRLKLTITFAGAHLTAAEQHTARENYEAASVEVGMYHALIENALKFLSTSKRDSNKTRDLYKRLELALRADGPRLTAMRRNTPLEFAVWIKHVEDFARDGRTEALNSFYGHTVVREQKTDDKPKETPTPKSNQL
;
A
#
# COMPACT_ATOMS: atom_id res chain seq x y z
N MET A 1 61.68 8.34 58.49
CA MET A 1 60.79 8.21 59.62
C MET A 1 59.42 8.58 59.06
N THR A 2 58.37 7.84 58.89
CA THR A 2 58.07 6.42 59.13
C THR A 2 56.76 6.15 58.35
N ARG A 3 56.80 5.28 57.32
CA ARG A 3 55.68 4.91 56.44
C ARG A 3 54.80 3.79 57.05
N GLU A 4 54.88 3.49 58.30
CA GLU A 4 54.30 2.31 58.94
C GLU A 4 53.00 2.56 59.74
N THR A 5 52.57 3.79 59.95
CA THR A 5 51.40 4.07 60.79
C THR A 5 50.08 4.26 60.00
N GLN A 6 50.14 4.23 58.71
CA GLN A 6 48.93 4.39 57.89
C GLN A 6 48.17 3.07 57.51
N ARG A 7 48.79 1.90 57.84
CA ARG A 7 48.22 0.60 57.44
C ARG A 7 47.22 -0.01 58.43
N LYS A 8 47.06 0.55 59.60
CA LYS A 8 46.22 -0.04 60.68
C LYS A 8 44.82 0.59 60.81
N LEU A 9 44.53 1.63 60.04
CA LEU A 9 43.21 2.34 60.15
C LEU A 9 42.25 2.07 59.09
N VAL A 10 42.56 1.27 58.04
CA VAL A 10 41.73 1.04 56.91
C VAL A 10 40.88 -0.24 57.02
N TRP A 11 41.22 -1.14 57.92
CA TRP A 11 40.54 -2.44 58.02
C TRP A 11 39.23 -2.48 58.83
N PRO A 12 38.96 -1.65 59.84
CA PRO A 12 37.64 -1.67 60.49
C PRO A 12 36.56 -0.98 59.69
N ALA A 13 36.85 -0.09 58.72
CA ALA A 13 35.87 0.59 57.90
C ALA A 13 35.29 -0.31 56.78
N LEU A 14 36.01 -1.36 56.36
CA LEU A 14 35.58 -2.28 55.30
C LEU A 14 34.61 -3.35 55.80
N LEU A 15 34.57 -3.62 57.11
CA LEU A 15 33.66 -4.65 57.67
C LEU A 15 32.28 -4.12 58.03
N LEU A 16 32.08 -2.80 58.07
CA LEU A 16 30.79 -2.18 58.36
C LEU A 16 29.95 -1.94 57.12
N MET A 17 30.53 -2.03 55.90
CA MET A 17 29.81 -1.87 54.62
C MET A 17 29.20 -3.17 54.08
N LEU A 18 29.48 -4.33 54.69
CA LEU A 18 29.01 -5.63 54.22
C LEU A 18 27.67 -6.10 54.86
N ALA A 19 27.11 -5.32 55.78
CA ALA A 19 25.90 -5.69 56.52
C ALA A 19 24.60 -5.04 56.00
N CYS A 20 24.65 -4.17 54.96
CA CYS A 20 23.47 -3.46 54.44
C CYS A 20 22.93 -3.97 53.11
N VAL A 21 23.34 -5.14 52.62
CA VAL A 21 22.94 -5.64 51.26
C VAL A 21 21.91 -6.76 51.33
N GLN A 22 21.17 -6.96 52.40
CA GLN A 22 20.19 -8.07 52.45
C GLN A 22 18.76 -7.64 52.78
N ALA A 23 18.29 -6.48 52.34
CA ALA A 23 16.89 -6.09 52.57
C ALA A 23 16.23 -5.47 51.34
N VAL A 24 16.51 -5.94 50.10
CA VAL A 24 15.77 -5.52 48.89
C VAL A 24 15.53 -6.75 48.01
N ASN A 25 14.76 -7.71 48.53
CA ASN A 25 14.17 -8.74 47.65
C ASN A 25 12.87 -9.26 48.25
N ALA A 26 11.83 -8.45 48.25
CA ALA A 26 10.43 -8.93 48.36
C ALA A 26 9.48 -7.82 47.89
N GLN A 27 9.53 -7.45 46.62
CA GLN A 27 8.39 -6.89 45.95
C GLN A 27 8.25 -7.63 44.60
N ASP A 28 7.77 -8.87 44.65
CA ASP A 28 6.99 -9.48 43.59
C ASP A 28 5.69 -8.69 43.48
N GLY A 29 5.80 -7.43 43.10
CA GLY A 29 4.73 -6.65 42.54
C GLY A 29 4.53 -7.18 41.13
N GLN A 30 3.54 -8.04 40.96
CA GLN A 30 2.95 -8.37 39.66
C GLN A 30 2.59 -7.04 38.99
N GLN A 31 3.55 -6.48 38.24
CA GLN A 31 3.30 -5.38 37.32
C GLN A 31 2.35 -5.95 36.29
N ALA A 32 1.05 -5.58 36.40
CA ALA A 32 0.09 -5.82 35.36
C ALA A 32 0.73 -5.43 34.03
N PRO A 33 0.58 -6.23 32.94
CA PRO A 33 1.16 -5.90 31.64
C PRO A 33 0.74 -4.47 31.30
N GLN A 34 1.69 -3.54 31.31
CA GLN A 34 1.42 -2.19 30.81
C GLN A 34 0.99 -2.37 29.36
N PRO A 35 -0.19 -1.83 28.95
CA PRO A 35 -0.58 -1.86 27.56
C PRO A 35 0.58 -1.24 26.75
N SER A 36 1.14 -2.04 25.83
CA SER A 36 2.18 -1.56 24.94
C SER A 36 1.67 -0.27 24.28
N PRO A 37 2.45 0.82 24.27
CA PRO A 37 1.99 2.06 23.65
C PRO A 37 1.56 1.74 22.22
N THR A 38 0.29 1.99 21.93
CA THR A 38 -0.23 1.87 20.56
C THR A 38 0.65 2.74 19.67
N PRO A 39 1.30 2.19 18.63
CA PRO A 39 2.14 3.00 17.77
C PRO A 39 1.30 4.15 17.23
N LEU A 40 1.72 5.39 17.48
CA LEU A 40 1.09 6.59 16.94
C LEU A 40 1.20 6.49 15.41
N THR A 41 0.08 6.23 14.77
CA THR A 41 0.00 6.23 13.30
C THR A 41 -0.07 7.68 12.84
N ALA A 42 0.73 8.06 11.85
CA ALA A 42 0.63 9.37 11.21
C ALA A 42 -0.78 9.58 10.63
N PRO A 43 -1.25 10.83 10.50
CA PRO A 43 -2.56 11.09 9.90
C PRO A 43 -2.62 10.53 8.47
N PRO A 44 -3.81 10.07 8.01
CA PRO A 44 -3.98 9.55 6.66
C PRO A 44 -3.65 10.60 5.60
N PRO A 45 -3.06 10.21 4.46
CA PRO A 45 -2.82 11.10 3.35
C PRO A 45 -4.12 11.76 2.86
N PHE A 46 -4.08 13.06 2.68
CA PHE A 46 -5.22 13.78 2.14
C PHE A 46 -5.34 13.53 0.62
N LYS A 47 -6.43 12.89 0.19
CA LYS A 47 -6.69 12.60 -1.22
C LYS A 47 -7.20 13.84 -1.93
N MET A 48 -6.38 14.44 -2.78
CA MET A 48 -6.78 15.60 -3.59
C MET A 48 -6.12 15.55 -4.97
N ILE A 49 -6.78 16.12 -5.95
CA ILE A 49 -6.19 16.44 -7.25
C ILE A 49 -5.99 17.95 -7.28
N VAL A 50 -4.79 18.38 -7.64
CA VAL A 50 -4.45 19.81 -7.77
C VAL A 50 -5.41 20.47 -8.76
N LYS A 51 -5.82 21.72 -8.47
CA LYS A 51 -6.85 22.42 -9.25
C LYS A 51 -6.47 22.51 -10.74
N GLU A 52 -5.22 22.81 -11.02
CA GLU A 52 -4.67 22.98 -12.36
C GLU A 52 -4.67 21.66 -13.14
N GLU A 53 -4.30 20.56 -12.49
CA GLU A 53 -4.32 19.21 -13.08
C GLU A 53 -5.75 18.76 -13.35
N ARG A 54 -6.66 19.01 -12.39
CA ARG A 54 -8.08 18.70 -12.55
C ARG A 54 -8.67 19.44 -13.77
N ALA A 55 -8.37 20.74 -13.91
CA ALA A 55 -8.84 21.53 -15.03
C ALA A 55 -8.35 20.94 -16.37
N GLN A 56 -7.05 20.61 -16.48
CA GLN A 56 -6.47 20.01 -17.68
C GLN A 56 -7.10 18.66 -18.02
N ILE A 57 -7.36 17.82 -17.00
CA ILE A 57 -8.01 16.52 -17.17
C ILE A 57 -9.44 16.68 -17.67
N GLU A 58 -10.21 17.62 -17.10
CA GLU A 58 -11.61 17.86 -17.44
C GLU A 58 -11.80 18.51 -18.81
N GLU A 59 -10.90 19.41 -19.22
CA GLU A 59 -10.87 20.04 -20.55
C GLU A 59 -10.54 19.05 -21.67
N THR A 60 -9.87 17.94 -21.34
CA THR A 60 -9.44 16.94 -22.31
C THR A 60 -10.63 16.04 -22.73
N GLN A 61 -11.20 16.28 -23.92
CA GLN A 61 -12.37 15.55 -24.44
C GLN A 61 -12.04 14.13 -24.93
N ASP A 62 -10.83 13.91 -25.48
CA ASP A 62 -10.44 12.58 -25.95
C ASP A 62 -10.09 11.66 -24.78
N SER A 63 -10.82 10.56 -24.66
CA SER A 63 -10.68 9.60 -23.55
C SER A 63 -9.25 9.03 -23.42
N SER A 64 -8.55 8.81 -24.54
CA SER A 64 -7.19 8.26 -24.52
C SER A 64 -6.17 9.29 -24.03
N LYS A 65 -6.33 10.55 -24.47
CA LYS A 65 -5.48 11.67 -24.01
C LYS A 65 -5.75 11.96 -22.54
N ARG A 66 -7.03 11.99 -22.14
CA ARG A 66 -7.46 12.21 -20.75
C ARG A 66 -6.84 11.18 -19.79
N LEU A 67 -6.97 9.88 -20.10
CA LEU A 67 -6.38 8.83 -19.30
C LEU A 67 -4.86 8.92 -19.28
N LYS A 68 -4.21 9.16 -20.43
CA LYS A 68 -2.76 9.34 -20.51
C LYS A 68 -2.30 10.48 -19.60
N LEU A 69 -2.99 11.62 -19.63
CA LEU A 69 -2.68 12.78 -18.82
C LEU A 69 -2.80 12.48 -17.32
N THR A 70 -3.90 11.81 -16.90
CA THR A 70 -4.12 11.40 -15.52
C THR A 70 -3.01 10.47 -15.02
N ILE A 71 -2.61 9.47 -15.84
CA ILE A 71 -1.50 8.56 -15.50
C ILE A 71 -0.17 9.32 -15.43
N THR A 72 0.05 10.30 -16.31
CA THR A 72 1.27 11.11 -16.29
C THR A 72 1.38 11.92 -15.00
N PHE A 73 0.32 12.58 -14.56
CA PHE A 73 0.30 13.30 -13.29
C PHE A 73 0.47 12.36 -12.09
N ALA A 74 -0.21 11.22 -12.08
CA ALA A 74 -0.02 10.21 -11.03
C ALA A 74 1.45 9.77 -10.94
N GLY A 75 2.08 9.47 -12.06
CA GLY A 75 3.51 9.10 -12.11
C GLY A 75 4.44 10.21 -11.61
N ALA A 76 4.10 11.48 -11.87
CA ALA A 76 4.87 12.62 -11.37
C ALA A 76 4.77 12.73 -9.84
N HIS A 77 3.57 12.60 -9.26
CA HIS A 77 3.37 12.59 -7.82
C HIS A 77 4.06 11.40 -7.14
N LEU A 78 3.99 10.20 -7.74
CA LEU A 78 4.71 9.04 -7.21
C LEU A 78 6.23 9.27 -7.22
N THR A 79 6.77 9.90 -8.27
CA THR A 79 8.19 10.26 -8.34
C THR A 79 8.57 11.31 -7.28
N ALA A 80 7.73 12.30 -7.05
CA ALA A 80 7.93 13.29 -5.99
C ALA A 80 7.90 12.62 -4.60
N ALA A 81 6.95 11.70 -4.36
CA ALA A 81 6.88 10.94 -3.12
C ALA A 81 8.16 10.12 -2.86
N GLU A 82 8.71 9.45 -3.88
CA GLU A 82 9.99 8.73 -3.78
C GLU A 82 11.15 9.66 -3.42
N GLN A 83 11.20 10.85 -4.04
CA GLN A 83 12.23 11.84 -3.75
C GLN A 83 12.13 12.38 -2.32
N HIS A 84 10.92 12.63 -1.83
CA HIS A 84 10.68 13.04 -0.45
C HIS A 84 11.05 11.94 0.54
N THR A 85 10.70 10.69 0.26
CA THR A 85 11.08 9.52 1.07
C THR A 85 12.59 9.37 1.14
N ALA A 86 13.30 9.53 0.02
CA ALA A 86 14.77 9.47 -0.03
C ALA A 86 15.46 10.59 0.78
N ARG A 87 14.75 11.69 1.04
CA ARG A 87 15.21 12.81 1.88
C ARG A 87 14.66 12.74 3.31
N GLU A 88 14.02 11.63 3.69
CA GLU A 88 13.39 11.43 4.99
C GLU A 88 12.28 12.46 5.33
N ASN A 89 11.73 13.12 4.31
CA ASN A 89 10.61 14.05 4.45
C ASN A 89 9.28 13.30 4.25
N TYR A 90 8.89 12.53 5.26
CA TYR A 90 7.76 11.60 5.19
C TYR A 90 6.39 12.27 5.15
N GLU A 91 6.25 13.45 5.76
CA GLU A 91 5.03 14.24 5.67
C GLU A 91 4.77 14.69 4.22
N ALA A 92 5.78 15.25 3.55
CA ALA A 92 5.66 15.64 2.15
C ALA A 92 5.46 14.42 1.24
N ALA A 93 6.15 13.30 1.49
CA ALA A 93 5.93 12.05 0.79
C ALA A 93 4.48 11.58 0.92
N SER A 94 3.89 11.69 2.12
CA SER A 94 2.49 11.33 2.38
C SER A 94 1.51 12.17 1.58
N VAL A 95 1.74 13.49 1.45
CA VAL A 95 0.92 14.38 0.62
C VAL A 95 0.93 13.92 -0.84
N GLU A 96 2.11 13.67 -1.40
CA GLU A 96 2.28 13.21 -2.78
C GLU A 96 1.62 11.84 -3.03
N VAL A 97 1.72 10.92 -2.08
CA VAL A 97 1.02 9.62 -2.11
C VAL A 97 -0.50 9.81 -2.13
N GLY A 98 -1.02 10.79 -1.39
CA GLY A 98 -2.45 11.12 -1.40
C GLY A 98 -2.92 11.64 -2.76
N MET A 99 -2.11 12.48 -3.43
CA MET A 99 -2.39 12.99 -4.78
C MET A 99 -2.34 11.88 -5.83
N TYR A 100 -1.31 11.01 -5.78
CA TYR A 100 -1.23 9.80 -6.60
C TYR A 100 -2.50 8.95 -6.46
N HIS A 101 -2.90 8.65 -5.21
CA HIS A 101 -4.10 7.86 -4.93
C HIS A 101 -5.35 8.48 -5.56
N ALA A 102 -5.57 9.78 -5.37
CA ALA A 102 -6.73 10.49 -5.92
C ALA A 102 -6.77 10.46 -7.45
N LEU A 103 -5.62 10.55 -8.13
CA LEU A 103 -5.52 10.48 -9.58
C LEU A 103 -5.83 9.07 -10.11
N ILE A 104 -5.33 8.01 -9.47
CA ILE A 104 -5.65 6.63 -9.86
C ILE A 104 -7.14 6.33 -9.62
N GLU A 105 -7.70 6.80 -8.49
CA GLU A 105 -9.14 6.68 -8.21
C GLU A 105 -9.98 7.40 -9.29
N ASN A 106 -9.56 8.59 -9.73
CA ASN A 106 -10.19 9.32 -10.83
C ASN A 106 -10.12 8.54 -12.15
N ALA A 107 -8.97 7.93 -12.47
CA ALA A 107 -8.78 7.11 -13.67
C ALA A 107 -9.71 5.89 -13.67
N LEU A 108 -9.78 5.15 -12.57
CA LEU A 108 -10.68 3.98 -12.43
C LEU A 108 -12.14 4.39 -12.55
N LYS A 109 -12.55 5.46 -11.86
CA LYS A 109 -13.92 5.99 -11.96
C LYS A 109 -14.26 6.42 -13.37
N PHE A 110 -13.36 7.11 -14.06
CA PHE A 110 -13.56 7.51 -15.45
C PHE A 110 -13.77 6.30 -16.37
N LEU A 111 -12.97 5.25 -16.23
CA LEU A 111 -13.09 4.03 -17.02
C LEU A 111 -14.37 3.25 -16.70
N SER A 112 -14.78 3.18 -15.43
CA SER A 112 -15.99 2.47 -15.02
C SER A 112 -17.28 3.10 -15.59
N THR A 113 -17.28 4.40 -15.84
CA THR A 113 -18.39 5.14 -16.46
C THR A 113 -18.38 5.08 -17.99
N SER A 114 -17.29 4.59 -18.61
CA SER A 114 -17.18 4.45 -20.06
C SER A 114 -17.89 3.21 -20.56
N LYS A 115 -18.35 3.22 -21.84
CA LYS A 115 -19.00 2.05 -22.46
C LYS A 115 -18.02 0.86 -22.48
N ARG A 116 -18.27 -0.16 -21.64
CA ARG A 116 -17.37 -1.31 -21.44
C ARG A 116 -17.08 -2.12 -22.71
N ASP A 117 -18.01 -2.18 -23.65
CA ASP A 117 -17.93 -3.09 -24.80
C ASP A 117 -17.18 -2.53 -26.02
N SER A 118 -16.52 -1.38 -25.89
CA SER A 118 -15.75 -0.83 -27.00
C SER A 118 -14.28 -1.28 -26.95
N ASN A 119 -13.71 -1.59 -28.12
CA ASN A 119 -12.28 -1.88 -28.22
C ASN A 119 -11.43 -0.74 -27.66
N LYS A 120 -11.87 0.52 -27.84
CA LYS A 120 -11.20 1.70 -27.29
C LYS A 120 -11.13 1.64 -25.75
N THR A 121 -12.23 1.29 -25.07
CA THR A 121 -12.26 1.19 -23.61
C THR A 121 -11.36 0.05 -23.11
N ARG A 122 -11.33 -1.09 -23.80
CA ARG A 122 -10.39 -2.19 -23.49
C ARG A 122 -8.93 -1.74 -23.55
N ASP A 123 -8.55 -1.00 -24.59
CA ASP A 123 -7.20 -0.46 -24.72
C ASP A 123 -6.85 0.54 -23.60
N LEU A 124 -7.85 1.30 -23.11
CA LEU A 124 -7.65 2.18 -21.97
C LEU A 124 -7.42 1.39 -20.67
N TYR A 125 -8.19 0.33 -20.41
CA TYR A 125 -7.94 -0.55 -19.26
C TYR A 125 -6.56 -1.20 -19.32
N LYS A 126 -6.14 -1.69 -20.49
CA LYS A 126 -4.79 -2.23 -20.68
C LYS A 126 -3.71 -1.20 -20.35
N ARG A 127 -3.90 0.05 -20.77
CA ARG A 127 -2.94 1.13 -20.47
C ARG A 127 -2.86 1.43 -18.98
N LEU A 128 -4.00 1.47 -18.29
CA LEU A 128 -4.03 1.66 -16.84
C LEU A 128 -3.36 0.49 -16.11
N GLU A 129 -3.65 -0.75 -16.51
CA GLU A 129 -3.02 -1.96 -15.95
C GLU A 129 -1.49 -1.90 -16.04
N LEU A 130 -0.96 -1.55 -17.23
CA LEU A 130 0.48 -1.43 -17.43
C LEU A 130 1.13 -0.37 -16.54
N ALA A 131 0.45 0.77 -16.34
CA ALA A 131 0.93 1.81 -15.44
C ALA A 131 0.96 1.32 -13.99
N LEU A 132 -0.15 0.75 -13.49
CA LEU A 132 -0.23 0.23 -12.13
C LEU A 132 0.74 -0.94 -11.86
N ARG A 133 1.02 -1.75 -12.90
CA ARG A 133 2.05 -2.80 -12.84
C ARG A 133 3.44 -2.22 -12.61
N ALA A 134 3.76 -1.11 -13.27
CA ALA A 134 5.04 -0.42 -13.12
C ALA A 134 5.15 0.28 -11.75
N ASP A 135 4.05 0.80 -11.22
CA ASP A 135 4.03 1.53 -9.96
C ASP A 135 4.10 0.62 -8.72
N GLY A 136 3.61 -0.62 -8.81
CA GLY A 136 3.58 -1.56 -7.68
C GLY A 136 4.94 -1.76 -6.99
N PRO A 137 6.02 -2.12 -7.70
CA PRO A 137 7.36 -2.25 -7.13
C PRO A 137 7.88 -0.97 -6.51
N ARG A 138 7.54 0.21 -7.07
CA ARG A 138 7.93 1.53 -6.57
C ARG A 138 7.29 1.81 -5.22
N LEU A 139 5.97 1.60 -5.10
CA LEU A 139 5.23 1.70 -3.83
C LEU A 139 5.78 0.74 -2.77
N THR A 140 6.07 -0.51 -3.15
CA THR A 140 6.67 -1.50 -2.24
C THR A 140 8.05 -1.05 -1.74
N ALA A 141 8.90 -0.53 -2.62
CA ALA A 141 10.23 -0.04 -2.25
C ALA A 141 10.12 1.18 -1.32
N MET A 142 9.27 2.14 -1.66
CA MET A 142 9.02 3.32 -0.83
C MET A 142 8.53 2.94 0.56
N ARG A 143 7.56 2.01 0.67
CA ARG A 143 7.05 1.53 1.96
C ARG A 143 8.13 0.92 2.84
N ARG A 144 9.09 0.19 2.26
CA ARG A 144 10.21 -0.42 3.03
C ARG A 144 11.18 0.61 3.59
N ASN A 145 11.27 1.77 2.95
CA ASN A 145 12.18 2.87 3.33
C ASN A 145 11.48 3.94 4.18
N THR A 146 10.27 3.69 4.64
CA THR A 146 9.44 4.64 5.36
C THR A 146 9.18 4.13 6.78
N PRO A 147 9.23 4.99 7.84
CA PRO A 147 8.85 4.62 9.20
C PRO A 147 7.43 4.06 9.29
N LEU A 148 7.21 3.16 10.25
CA LEU A 148 5.98 2.39 10.38
C LEU A 148 4.72 3.27 10.44
N GLU A 149 4.80 4.42 11.10
CA GLU A 149 3.69 5.38 11.24
C GLU A 149 3.15 5.90 9.91
N PHE A 150 4.00 6.06 8.88
CA PHE A 150 3.63 6.46 7.52
C PHE A 150 3.49 5.25 6.58
N ALA A 151 4.29 4.20 6.79
CA ALA A 151 4.32 3.01 5.94
C ALA A 151 2.95 2.31 5.83
N VAL A 152 2.12 2.41 6.87
CA VAL A 152 0.76 1.86 6.88
C VAL A 152 -0.11 2.48 5.78
N TRP A 153 0.05 3.77 5.51
CA TRP A 153 -0.70 4.47 4.47
C TRP A 153 -0.19 4.15 3.07
N ILE A 154 1.14 4.03 2.90
CA ILE A 154 1.72 3.57 1.64
C ILE A 154 1.23 2.15 1.31
N LYS A 155 1.16 1.27 2.34
CA LYS A 155 0.60 -0.08 2.18
C LYS A 155 -0.86 -0.04 1.71
N HIS A 156 -1.67 0.85 2.27
CA HIS A 156 -3.06 1.04 1.83
C HIS A 156 -3.15 1.44 0.35
N VAL A 157 -2.30 2.36 -0.10
CA VAL A 157 -2.26 2.80 -1.51
C VAL A 157 -1.68 1.70 -2.42
N GLU A 158 -0.69 0.92 -1.96
CA GLU A 158 -0.16 -0.26 -2.66
C GLU A 158 -1.26 -1.31 -2.89
N ASP A 159 -2.08 -1.59 -1.86
CA ASP A 159 -3.20 -2.52 -1.97
C ASP A 159 -4.27 -1.99 -2.93
N PHE A 160 -4.64 -0.72 -2.80
CA PHE A 160 -5.58 -0.06 -3.72
C PHE A 160 -5.11 -0.11 -5.19
N ALA A 161 -3.83 0.15 -5.45
CA ALA A 161 -3.26 0.08 -6.80
C ALA A 161 -3.27 -1.37 -7.34
N ARG A 162 -3.03 -2.38 -6.49
CA ARG A 162 -3.13 -3.80 -6.84
C ARG A 162 -4.56 -4.21 -7.21
N ASP A 163 -5.53 -3.77 -6.41
CA ASP A 163 -6.95 -4.04 -6.66
C ASP A 163 -7.41 -3.36 -7.95
N GLY A 164 -7.04 -2.10 -8.17
CA GLY A 164 -7.29 -1.37 -9.41
C GLY A 164 -6.66 -2.03 -10.62
N ARG A 165 -5.45 -2.59 -10.48
CA ARG A 165 -4.82 -3.39 -11.53
C ARG A 165 -5.62 -4.66 -11.84
N THR A 166 -6.10 -5.36 -10.81
CA THR A 166 -6.93 -6.57 -10.96
C THR A 166 -8.25 -6.24 -11.65
N GLU A 167 -8.90 -5.13 -11.30
CA GLU A 167 -10.10 -4.64 -11.97
C GLU A 167 -9.83 -4.34 -13.45
N ALA A 168 -8.73 -3.66 -13.76
CA ALA A 168 -8.33 -3.34 -15.12
C ALA A 168 -8.06 -4.59 -15.96
N LEU A 169 -7.40 -5.61 -15.39
CA LEU A 169 -7.18 -6.91 -16.02
C LEU A 169 -8.51 -7.63 -16.31
N ASN A 170 -9.39 -7.72 -15.31
CA ASN A 170 -10.68 -8.38 -15.45
C ASN A 170 -11.54 -7.68 -16.52
N SER A 171 -11.51 -6.35 -16.56
CA SER A 171 -12.23 -5.57 -17.57
C SER A 171 -11.64 -5.76 -18.98
N PHE A 172 -10.34 -5.98 -19.09
CA PHE A 172 -9.68 -6.25 -20.37
C PHE A 172 -9.96 -7.67 -20.88
N TYR A 173 -9.85 -8.69 -20.01
CA TYR A 173 -10.01 -10.11 -20.38
C TYR A 173 -11.43 -10.62 -20.29
N GLY A 174 -12.28 -10.09 -19.41
CA GLY A 174 -13.63 -10.58 -19.13
C GLY A 174 -14.54 -10.71 -20.36
N HIS A 175 -14.31 -9.92 -21.40
CA HIS A 175 -15.04 -10.01 -22.67
C HIS A 175 -14.55 -11.12 -23.60
N THR A 176 -13.36 -11.67 -23.37
CA THR A 176 -12.79 -12.75 -24.21
C THR A 176 -13.24 -14.13 -23.72
N VAL A 177 -13.36 -14.30 -22.43
CA VAL A 177 -13.74 -15.58 -21.79
C VAL A 177 -15.23 -15.89 -21.97
N VAL A 178 -16.10 -14.88 -21.94
CA VAL A 178 -17.56 -15.07 -22.11
C VAL A 178 -17.95 -15.44 -23.54
N ARG A 179 -17.12 -15.15 -24.55
CA ARG A 179 -17.41 -15.53 -25.95
C ARG A 179 -17.17 -17.01 -26.22
N GLU A 180 -16.24 -17.68 -25.55
CA GLU A 180 -15.96 -19.10 -25.75
C GLU A 180 -16.98 -20.03 -25.04
N GLN A 181 -17.59 -19.59 -23.94
CA GLN A 181 -18.58 -20.41 -23.22
C GLN A 181 -19.97 -20.46 -23.86
N LYS A 182 -20.25 -19.63 -24.87
CA LYS A 182 -21.59 -19.56 -25.49
C LYS A 182 -21.78 -20.46 -26.72
N THR A 183 -20.74 -21.22 -27.10
CA THR A 183 -20.81 -22.05 -28.35
C THR A 183 -20.95 -23.53 -28.09
N ASP A 184 -20.91 -24.05 -26.86
CA ASP A 184 -20.88 -25.49 -26.61
C ASP A 184 -22.16 -26.11 -25.97
N ASP A 185 -23.19 -25.30 -25.71
CA ASP A 185 -24.48 -25.83 -25.20
C ASP A 185 -25.54 -25.93 -26.31
N LYS A 186 -25.22 -26.67 -27.38
CA LYS A 186 -26.27 -27.21 -28.24
C LYS A 186 -26.54 -28.65 -27.78
N PRO A 187 -27.77 -28.97 -27.32
CA PRO A 187 -28.09 -30.33 -26.91
C PRO A 187 -27.91 -31.26 -28.10
N LYS A 188 -27.07 -32.26 -27.94
CA LYS A 188 -26.88 -33.34 -28.89
C LYS A 188 -28.19 -34.17 -28.90
N GLU A 189 -29.02 -33.99 -29.91
CA GLU A 189 -30.19 -34.85 -30.15
C GLU A 189 -29.72 -36.30 -30.30
N THR A 190 -30.16 -37.14 -29.37
CA THR A 190 -29.93 -38.58 -29.39
C THR A 190 -30.79 -39.16 -30.50
N PRO A 191 -30.29 -39.89 -31.50
CA PRO A 191 -31.11 -40.54 -32.51
C PRO A 191 -31.91 -41.68 -31.90
N THR A 192 -33.24 -41.57 -31.96
CA THR A 192 -34.19 -42.63 -31.58
C THR A 192 -34.00 -43.86 -32.46
N PRO A 193 -33.85 -45.10 -31.93
CA PRO A 193 -33.78 -46.30 -32.74
C PRO A 193 -35.17 -46.61 -33.36
N LYS A 194 -35.22 -46.71 -34.68
CA LYS A 194 -36.39 -47.20 -35.39
C LYS A 194 -36.63 -48.67 -35.02
N SER A 195 -37.75 -48.95 -34.35
CA SER A 195 -38.22 -50.32 -34.16
C SER A 195 -38.75 -50.85 -35.50
N ASN A 196 -38.15 -51.89 -36.02
CA ASN A 196 -38.70 -52.78 -37.04
C ASN A 196 -39.86 -53.55 -36.44
N GLN A 197 -41.08 -53.39 -37.00
CA GLN A 197 -42.15 -54.37 -36.86
C GLN A 197 -42.27 -55.13 -38.18
N LEU A 198 -42.15 -56.44 -38.04
CA LEU A 198 -42.71 -57.47 -38.95
C LEU A 198 -44.20 -57.54 -38.78
#